data_195c15ebaeaf6f4c0af83597b59d3381
#
_entry.id   195c15ebaeaf6f4c0af83597b59d3381
#
_cell.length_a   1.000
_cell.length_b   1.000
_cell.length_c   1.000
_cell.angle_alpha   90.00
_cell.angle_beta   90.00
_cell.angle_gamma   90.00
#
_symmetry.space_group_name_H-M   'P 1'
#
loop_
_entity.id
_entity.type
_entity.pdbx_description
1 polymer ?
#
loop_
_entity_poly.entity_id
_entity_poly.type
_entity_poly.pdbx_seq_one_letter_code
_entity_poly.pdbx_strand_id
1 'polypeptide(L)'
;MESERNRFARRLFAGIAPEYDRMGAILSFGQDPRWRRFLVSRVTAPPGSWVLDVASGTGLVARELVRRNLRVVALDQSEAMLRGAQASIRGTPFEARIRVVRGRAERLPFADETFDGLTFTYLLRYVDDPAATIAELARVLRPGGVLAALEFHVPDDPWARAGWRAYTRAVMPLVGLAASRAWYRTGRFLGPSVEDFVRRYPLPVQVRMWQEAGVRRVRTRRFSMGAAVVMSGVKRSALTDG
;
A
#
# COMPACT_ATOMS: atom_id res chain seq x y z
N MET A 1 12.03 13.64 14.42
CA MET A 1 12.83 12.40 14.60
C MET A 1 12.17 11.23 13.90
N GLU A 2 12.94 10.29 13.36
CA GLU A 2 12.40 9.05 12.80
C GLU A 2 12.00 8.11 13.92
N SER A 3 10.76 7.57 13.88
CA SER A 3 10.25 6.66 14.90
C SER A 3 10.94 5.29 14.86
N GLU A 4 10.81 4.53 15.94
CA GLU A 4 11.31 3.16 16.01
C GLU A 4 10.57 2.25 14.99
N ARG A 5 9.27 2.45 14.80
CA ARG A 5 8.43 1.72 13.85
C ARG A 5 8.88 1.95 12.41
N ASN A 6 9.17 3.19 12.04
CA ASN A 6 9.72 3.52 10.72
C ASN A 6 11.10 2.91 10.49
N ARG A 7 11.99 2.97 11.48
CA ARG A 7 13.31 2.32 11.40
C ARG A 7 13.19 0.81 11.25
N PHE A 8 12.26 0.19 11.97
CA PHE A 8 11.97 -1.23 11.85
C PHE A 8 11.49 -1.58 10.44
N ALA A 9 10.46 -0.89 9.93
CA ALA A 9 9.92 -1.11 8.59
C ALA A 9 11.01 -1.00 7.53
N ARG A 10 11.81 0.07 7.57
CA ARG A 10 12.90 0.28 6.62
C ARG A 10 13.92 -0.87 6.63
N ARG A 11 14.33 -1.35 7.82
CA ARG A 11 15.25 -2.50 7.93
C ARG A 11 14.63 -3.80 7.41
N LEU A 12 13.36 -4.04 7.74
CA LEU A 12 12.63 -5.22 7.28
C LEU A 12 12.60 -5.28 5.76
N PHE A 13 12.14 -4.20 5.11
CA PHE A 13 12.00 -4.15 3.66
C PHE A 13 13.35 -4.09 2.92
N ALA A 14 14.37 -3.47 3.49
CA ALA A 14 15.70 -3.47 2.88
C ALA A 14 16.27 -4.89 2.74
N GLY A 15 15.99 -5.77 3.71
CA GLY A 15 16.47 -7.16 3.69
C GLY A 15 15.78 -8.09 2.70
N ILE A 16 14.63 -7.69 2.15
CA ILE A 16 13.82 -8.53 1.25
C ILE A 16 13.63 -7.93 -0.15
N ALA A 17 14.12 -6.70 -0.38
CA ALA A 17 13.91 -5.95 -1.60
C ALA A 17 14.27 -6.71 -2.91
N PRO A 18 15.40 -7.44 -2.99
CA PRO A 18 15.79 -8.11 -4.24
C PRO A 18 14.80 -9.18 -4.74
N GLU A 19 14.09 -9.81 -3.83
CA GLU A 19 13.19 -10.93 -4.13
C GLU A 19 11.73 -10.58 -3.86
N TYR A 20 11.44 -9.32 -3.52
CA TYR A 20 10.14 -8.88 -3.02
C TYR A 20 8.99 -9.24 -3.97
N ASP A 21 9.13 -8.92 -5.25
CA ASP A 21 8.08 -9.14 -6.25
C ASP A 21 7.77 -10.63 -6.42
N ARG A 22 8.83 -11.45 -6.54
CA ARG A 22 8.70 -12.91 -6.73
C ARG A 22 8.09 -13.58 -5.50
N MET A 23 8.63 -13.27 -4.32
CA MET A 23 8.15 -13.87 -3.08
C MET A 23 6.73 -13.38 -2.72
N GLY A 24 6.41 -12.12 -2.98
CA GLY A 24 5.05 -11.59 -2.82
C GLY A 24 4.03 -12.34 -3.68
N ALA A 25 4.38 -12.63 -4.93
CA ALA A 25 3.53 -13.43 -5.83
C ALA A 25 3.38 -14.88 -5.33
N ILE A 26 4.47 -15.54 -4.94
CA ILE A 26 4.45 -16.92 -4.42
C ILE A 26 3.62 -17.00 -3.13
N LEU A 27 3.93 -16.17 -2.14
CA LEU A 27 3.26 -16.16 -0.84
C LEU A 27 1.81 -15.69 -0.89
N SER A 28 1.37 -15.05 -1.96
CA SER A 28 -0.03 -14.72 -2.19
C SER A 28 -0.76 -15.72 -3.10
N PHE A 29 -0.10 -16.83 -3.49
CA PHE A 29 -0.61 -17.76 -4.49
C PHE A 29 -1.01 -17.05 -5.79
N GLY A 30 -0.24 -16.06 -6.23
CA GLY A 30 -0.51 -15.24 -7.41
C GLY A 30 -1.68 -14.26 -7.26
N GLN A 31 -2.21 -14.05 -6.06
CA GLN A 31 -3.34 -13.15 -5.84
C GLN A 31 -2.92 -11.68 -5.76
N ASP A 32 -1.74 -11.37 -5.20
CA ASP A 32 -1.27 -9.99 -5.03
C ASP A 32 -1.30 -9.17 -6.35
N PRO A 33 -0.85 -9.67 -7.50
CA PRO A 33 -0.99 -8.96 -8.77
C PRO A 33 -2.45 -8.68 -9.17
N ARG A 34 -3.40 -9.55 -8.82
CA ARG A 34 -4.84 -9.34 -9.09
C ARG A 34 -5.40 -8.26 -8.19
N TRP A 35 -5.04 -8.26 -6.90
CA TRP A 35 -5.46 -7.22 -5.95
C TRP A 35 -4.93 -5.85 -6.36
N ARG A 36 -3.66 -5.75 -6.79
CA ARG A 36 -3.06 -4.50 -7.29
C ARG A 36 -3.73 -3.98 -8.55
N ARG A 37 -4.06 -4.85 -9.50
CA ARG A 37 -4.84 -4.45 -10.69
C ARG A 37 -6.22 -3.92 -10.30
N PHE A 38 -6.88 -4.56 -9.34
CA PHE A 38 -8.16 -4.06 -8.84
C PHE A 38 -7.98 -2.71 -8.10
N LEU A 39 -6.96 -2.56 -7.26
CA LEU A 39 -6.62 -1.29 -6.63
C LEU A 39 -6.49 -0.19 -7.69
N VAL A 40 -5.65 -0.39 -8.69
CA VAL A 40 -5.42 0.57 -9.77
C VAL A 40 -6.70 0.88 -10.57
N SER A 41 -7.61 -0.09 -10.74
CA SER A 41 -8.91 0.15 -11.38
C SER A 41 -9.81 1.13 -10.62
N ARG A 42 -9.53 1.38 -9.33
CA ARG A 42 -10.28 2.37 -8.53
C ARG A 42 -9.85 3.80 -8.77
N VAL A 43 -8.64 4.02 -9.30
CA VAL A 43 -8.14 5.35 -9.65
C VAL A 43 -8.78 5.78 -10.96
N THR A 44 -9.73 6.71 -10.90
CA THR A 44 -10.52 7.18 -12.05
C THR A 44 -9.98 8.49 -12.65
N ALA A 45 -8.72 8.83 -12.37
CA ALA A 45 -8.07 10.02 -12.92
C ALA A 45 -7.97 9.93 -14.46
N PRO A 46 -8.15 11.06 -15.18
CA PRO A 46 -7.99 11.12 -16.64
C PRO A 46 -6.59 10.71 -17.10
N PRO A 47 -6.43 10.22 -18.34
CA PRO A 47 -5.11 9.97 -18.92
C PRO A 47 -4.19 11.18 -18.83
N GLY A 48 -2.92 10.96 -18.48
CA GLY A 48 -1.93 12.04 -18.31
C GLY A 48 -1.91 12.68 -16.91
N SER A 49 -2.89 12.40 -16.06
CA SER A 49 -2.96 12.89 -14.68
C SER A 49 -1.80 12.39 -13.82
N TRP A 50 -1.44 13.17 -12.81
CA TRP A 50 -0.43 12.80 -11.82
C TRP A 50 -1.04 12.04 -10.65
N VAL A 51 -0.50 10.85 -10.39
CA VAL A 51 -0.88 9.98 -9.27
C VAL A 51 0.33 9.77 -8.37
N LEU A 52 0.14 9.87 -7.06
CA LEU A 52 1.14 9.54 -6.07
C LEU A 52 0.95 8.08 -5.62
N ASP A 53 1.99 7.27 -5.72
CA ASP A 53 2.03 5.90 -5.17
C ASP A 53 2.93 5.90 -3.93
N VAL A 54 2.33 5.82 -2.74
CA VAL A 54 3.02 5.92 -1.44
C VAL A 54 3.31 4.52 -0.91
N ALA A 55 4.50 4.34 -0.31
CA ALA A 55 5.07 3.04 0.00
C ALA A 55 5.13 2.16 -1.27
N SER A 56 5.62 2.77 -2.34
CA SER A 56 5.62 2.18 -3.69
C SER A 56 6.49 0.92 -3.82
N GLY A 57 7.42 0.71 -2.87
CA GLY A 57 8.33 -0.43 -2.88
C GLY A 57 9.13 -0.49 -4.18
N THR A 58 9.07 -1.63 -4.87
CA THR A 58 9.72 -1.91 -6.16
C THR A 58 8.95 -1.36 -7.38
N GLY A 59 7.86 -0.58 -7.15
CA GLY A 59 7.10 0.08 -8.19
C GLY A 59 6.06 -0.78 -8.91
N LEU A 60 5.59 -1.86 -8.30
CA LEU A 60 4.56 -2.74 -8.90
C LEU A 60 3.28 -1.99 -9.24
N VAL A 61 2.75 -1.19 -8.31
CA VAL A 61 1.53 -0.39 -8.52
C VAL A 61 1.82 0.77 -9.47
N ALA A 62 2.98 1.43 -9.33
CA ALA A 62 3.37 2.52 -10.22
C ALA A 62 3.38 2.09 -11.71
N ARG A 63 3.92 0.90 -12.01
CA ARG A 63 3.90 0.36 -13.39
C ARG A 63 2.47 0.07 -13.89
N GLU A 64 1.59 -0.45 -13.02
CA GLU A 64 0.19 -0.68 -13.40
C GLU A 64 -0.57 0.64 -13.66
N LEU A 65 -0.29 1.70 -12.90
CA LEU A 65 -0.86 3.03 -13.12
C LEU A 65 -0.41 3.62 -14.48
N VAL A 66 0.88 3.47 -14.83
CA VAL A 66 1.40 3.93 -16.14
C VAL A 66 0.77 3.17 -17.30
N ARG A 67 0.47 1.88 -17.18
CA ARG A 67 -0.29 1.12 -18.20
C ARG A 67 -1.68 1.70 -18.47
N ARG A 68 -2.21 2.51 -17.55
CA ARG A 68 -3.45 3.27 -17.72
C ARG A 68 -3.22 4.71 -18.21
N ASN A 69 -2.08 5.00 -18.80
CA ASN A 69 -1.69 6.31 -19.29
C ASN A 69 -1.59 7.40 -18.21
N LEU A 70 -1.33 7.03 -16.95
CA LEU A 70 -1.10 7.98 -15.86
C LEU A 70 0.40 8.31 -15.73
N ARG A 71 0.71 9.45 -15.12
CA ARG A 71 2.06 9.82 -14.66
C ARG A 71 2.14 9.52 -13.17
N VAL A 72 3.25 9.00 -12.71
CA VAL A 72 3.36 8.52 -11.32
C VAL A 72 4.56 9.13 -10.62
N VAL A 73 4.33 9.58 -9.40
CA VAL A 73 5.39 9.78 -8.41
C VAL A 73 5.37 8.57 -7.49
N ALA A 74 6.42 7.77 -7.52
CA ALA A 74 6.61 6.58 -6.69
C ALA A 74 7.44 6.96 -5.47
N LEU A 75 6.79 7.04 -4.29
CA LEU A 75 7.44 7.46 -3.05
C LEU A 75 7.60 6.28 -2.08
N ASP A 76 8.80 6.10 -1.58
CA ASP A 76 9.10 5.13 -0.50
C ASP A 76 10.17 5.66 0.45
N GLN A 77 10.17 5.20 1.69
CA GLN A 77 11.21 5.55 2.66
C GLN A 77 12.46 4.66 2.54
N SER A 78 12.32 3.47 1.94
CA SER A 78 13.39 2.48 1.80
C SER A 78 14.18 2.71 0.53
N GLU A 79 15.43 3.13 0.67
CA GLU A 79 16.33 3.31 -0.47
C GLU A 79 16.57 2.01 -1.26
N ALA A 80 16.60 0.85 -0.58
CA ALA A 80 16.74 -0.44 -1.24
C ALA A 80 15.55 -0.75 -2.15
N MET A 81 14.32 -0.46 -1.70
CA MET A 81 13.11 -0.59 -2.50
C MET A 81 13.14 0.36 -3.71
N LEU A 82 13.53 1.62 -3.49
CA LEU A 82 13.62 2.60 -4.58
C LEU A 82 14.68 2.24 -5.63
N ARG A 83 15.83 1.66 -5.22
CA ARG A 83 16.79 1.11 -6.18
C ARG A 83 16.18 -0.02 -7.02
N GLY A 84 15.40 -0.90 -6.38
CA GLY A 84 14.63 -1.93 -7.09
C GLY A 84 13.63 -1.34 -8.09
N ALA A 85 12.89 -0.31 -7.68
CA ALA A 85 11.97 0.42 -8.55
C ALA A 85 12.69 1.04 -9.75
N GLN A 86 13.78 1.78 -9.52
CA GLN A 86 14.60 2.39 -10.57
C GLN A 86 15.15 1.35 -11.55
N ALA A 87 15.69 0.24 -11.04
CA ALA A 87 16.20 -0.86 -11.87
C ALA A 87 15.09 -1.48 -12.74
N SER A 88 13.87 -1.60 -12.19
CA SER A 88 12.73 -2.21 -12.88
C SER A 88 12.12 -1.35 -13.99
N ILE A 89 12.37 -0.03 -13.99
CA ILE A 89 11.83 0.91 -15.01
C ILE A 89 12.89 1.36 -16.02
N ARG A 90 14.18 1.27 -15.66
CA ARG A 90 15.29 1.73 -16.52
C ARG A 90 15.24 1.08 -17.90
N GLY A 91 15.35 1.89 -18.96
CA GLY A 91 15.30 1.42 -20.34
C GLY A 91 13.94 0.92 -20.80
N THR A 92 12.89 1.13 -20.02
CA THR A 92 11.52 0.75 -20.36
C THR A 92 10.66 1.98 -20.67
N PRO A 93 9.50 1.84 -21.34
CA PRO A 93 8.57 2.96 -21.54
C PRO A 93 8.02 3.58 -20.24
N PHE A 94 8.21 2.92 -19.10
CA PHE A 94 7.79 3.44 -17.80
C PHE A 94 8.70 4.56 -17.27
N GLU A 95 9.98 4.58 -17.67
CA GLU A 95 10.99 5.51 -17.17
C GLU A 95 10.59 6.97 -17.37
N ALA A 96 10.04 7.31 -18.53
CA ALA A 96 9.57 8.65 -18.83
C ALA A 96 8.34 9.11 -18.03
N ARG A 97 7.63 8.17 -17.36
CA ARG A 97 6.35 8.44 -16.71
C ARG A 97 6.36 8.16 -15.20
N ILE A 98 7.42 7.58 -14.66
CA ILE A 98 7.58 7.31 -13.23
C ILE A 98 8.73 8.14 -12.67
N ARG A 99 8.43 8.99 -11.68
CA ARG A 99 9.43 9.70 -10.89
C ARG A 99 9.58 9.01 -9.54
N VAL A 100 10.78 8.57 -9.22
CA VAL A 100 11.09 7.90 -7.95
C VAL A 100 11.56 8.94 -6.95
N VAL A 101 10.90 9.01 -5.78
CA VAL A 101 11.16 10.00 -4.73
C VAL A 101 11.31 9.29 -3.40
N ARG A 102 12.35 9.67 -2.63
CA ARG A 102 12.50 9.22 -1.25
C ARG A 102 11.70 10.11 -0.31
N GLY A 103 10.82 9.51 0.49
CA GLY A 103 10.00 10.25 1.44
C GLY A 103 9.25 9.33 2.40
N ARG A 104 8.56 9.93 3.36
CA ARG A 104 7.74 9.23 4.36
C ARG A 104 6.29 9.62 4.18
N ALA A 105 5.39 8.65 4.41
CA ALA A 105 3.95 8.86 4.28
C ALA A 105 3.40 9.86 5.30
N GLU A 106 4.00 9.93 6.49
CA GLU A 106 3.57 10.81 7.57
C GLU A 106 3.93 12.29 7.34
N ARG A 107 4.80 12.58 6.36
CA ARG A 107 5.18 13.93 5.98
C ARG A 107 5.64 13.94 4.52
N LEU A 108 4.71 14.22 3.65
CA LEU A 108 4.93 14.21 2.20
C LEU A 108 5.61 15.52 1.74
N PRO A 109 6.65 15.46 0.90
CA PRO A 109 7.34 16.64 0.41
C PRO A 109 6.60 17.29 -0.78
N PHE A 110 5.28 17.41 -0.69
CA PHE A 110 4.42 17.97 -1.73
C PHE A 110 3.45 19.00 -1.14
N ALA A 111 3.10 19.99 -1.95
CA ALA A 111 2.08 20.95 -1.61
C ALA A 111 0.68 20.29 -1.54
N ASP A 112 -0.25 20.99 -0.92
CA ASP A 112 -1.65 20.61 -0.89
C ASP A 112 -2.18 20.48 -2.33
N GLU A 113 -3.12 19.59 -2.52
CA GLU A 113 -3.88 19.45 -3.78
C GLU A 113 -3.02 19.30 -5.05
N THR A 114 -1.92 18.55 -4.92
CA THR A 114 -0.96 18.32 -6.01
C THR A 114 -1.39 17.21 -6.96
N PHE A 115 -2.02 16.13 -6.44
CA PHE A 115 -2.27 14.90 -7.19
C PHE A 115 -3.74 14.67 -7.49
N ASP A 116 -4.03 14.12 -8.67
CA ASP A 116 -5.37 13.73 -9.12
C ASP A 116 -5.82 12.38 -8.54
N GLY A 117 -4.87 11.59 -8.04
CA GLY A 117 -5.10 10.31 -7.38
C GLY A 117 -3.94 9.92 -6.48
N LEU A 118 -4.22 9.05 -5.51
CA LEU A 118 -3.19 8.51 -4.62
C LEU A 118 -3.47 7.03 -4.35
N THR A 119 -2.41 6.23 -4.40
CA THR A 119 -2.44 4.83 -4.00
C THR A 119 -1.44 4.55 -2.89
N PHE A 120 -1.74 3.57 -2.04
CA PHE A 120 -0.76 2.97 -1.15
C PHE A 120 -1.04 1.49 -0.93
N THR A 121 0.02 0.73 -0.64
CA THR A 121 -0.11 -0.70 -0.34
C THR A 121 0.67 -1.07 0.91
N TYR A 122 0.00 -1.80 1.83
CA TYR A 122 0.61 -2.38 3.04
C TYR A 122 1.34 -1.37 3.93
N LEU A 123 0.80 -0.14 4.04
CA LEU A 123 1.43 1.00 4.69
C LEU A 123 1.07 1.15 6.16
N LEU A 124 -0.25 1.13 6.48
CA LEU A 124 -0.75 1.69 7.75
C LEU A 124 -0.27 0.95 9.01
N ARG A 125 0.18 -0.28 8.88
CA ARG A 125 0.77 -1.05 9.99
C ARG A 125 2.16 -0.55 10.41
N TYR A 126 2.80 0.24 9.57
CA TYR A 126 4.19 0.69 9.75
C TYR A 126 4.32 2.16 10.12
N VAL A 127 3.20 2.89 10.21
CA VAL A 127 3.17 4.29 10.66
C VAL A 127 2.82 4.38 12.14
N ASP A 128 3.18 5.46 12.79
CA ASP A 128 2.91 5.66 14.22
C ASP A 128 1.45 6.01 14.47
N ASP A 129 0.92 6.92 13.66
CA ASP A 129 -0.48 7.37 13.71
C ASP A 129 -1.13 7.16 12.32
N PRO A 130 -1.95 6.10 12.15
CA PRO A 130 -2.67 5.86 10.90
C PRO A 130 -3.65 6.98 10.52
N ALA A 131 -4.32 7.61 11.50
CA ALA A 131 -5.30 8.66 11.22
C ALA A 131 -4.61 9.93 10.70
N ALA A 132 -3.56 10.38 11.39
CA ALA A 132 -2.76 11.52 10.95
C ALA A 132 -2.09 11.25 9.58
N THR A 133 -1.64 10.01 9.35
CA THR A 133 -1.08 9.63 8.05
C THR A 133 -2.12 9.72 6.95
N ILE A 134 -3.33 9.21 7.16
CA ILE A 134 -4.42 9.31 6.16
C ILE A 134 -4.77 10.77 5.89
N ALA A 135 -4.78 11.63 6.91
CA ALA A 135 -5.00 13.07 6.74
C ALA A 135 -3.92 13.71 5.86
N GLU A 136 -2.64 13.35 6.07
CA GLU A 136 -1.52 13.81 5.26
C GLU A 136 -1.63 13.32 3.80
N LEU A 137 -2.03 12.05 3.59
CA LEU A 137 -2.29 11.52 2.25
C LEU A 137 -3.44 12.28 1.56
N ALA A 138 -4.51 12.58 2.28
CA ALA A 138 -5.64 13.34 1.76
C ALA A 138 -5.28 14.81 1.48
N ARG A 139 -4.36 15.42 2.24
CA ARG A 139 -3.92 16.79 2.05
C ARG A 139 -3.38 17.03 0.63
N VAL A 140 -2.54 16.13 0.14
CA VAL A 140 -1.90 16.28 -1.18
C VAL A 140 -2.79 15.88 -2.36
N LEU A 141 -3.97 15.30 -2.09
CA LEU A 141 -4.98 15.02 -3.11
C LEU A 141 -5.76 16.28 -3.47
N ARG A 142 -6.04 16.48 -4.76
CA ARG A 142 -6.99 17.48 -5.24
C ARG A 142 -8.42 17.14 -4.81
N PRO A 143 -9.29 18.14 -4.62
CA PRO A 143 -10.72 17.91 -4.52
C PRO A 143 -11.23 17.05 -5.70
N GLY A 144 -12.03 16.02 -5.40
CA GLY A 144 -12.46 15.03 -6.40
C GLY A 144 -11.44 13.95 -6.74
N GLY A 145 -10.21 14.07 -6.26
CA GLY A 145 -9.16 13.04 -6.44
C GLY A 145 -9.48 11.75 -5.66
N VAL A 146 -9.03 10.63 -6.19
CA VAL A 146 -9.28 9.30 -5.60
C VAL A 146 -8.14 8.89 -4.70
N LEU A 147 -8.45 8.53 -3.45
CA LEU A 147 -7.59 7.76 -2.55
C LEU A 147 -7.94 6.28 -2.69
N ALA A 148 -6.95 5.42 -2.92
CA ALA A 148 -7.15 3.97 -2.97
C ALA A 148 -6.03 3.23 -2.23
N ALA A 149 -6.39 2.20 -1.47
CA ALA A 149 -5.47 1.43 -0.63
C ALA A 149 -5.68 -0.07 -0.79
N LEU A 150 -4.60 -0.83 -0.68
CA LEU A 150 -4.62 -2.29 -0.51
C LEU A 150 -3.90 -2.64 0.79
N GLU A 151 -4.60 -3.31 1.69
CA GLU A 151 -4.04 -3.77 2.97
C GLU A 151 -4.33 -5.25 3.20
N PHE A 152 -3.44 -5.92 3.93
CA PHE A 152 -3.76 -7.23 4.49
C PHE A 152 -4.85 -7.11 5.55
N HIS A 153 -5.67 -8.14 5.63
CA HIS A 153 -6.75 -8.21 6.61
C HIS A 153 -6.84 -9.63 7.19
N VAL A 154 -7.65 -9.78 8.23
CA VAL A 154 -7.95 -11.07 8.85
C VAL A 154 -9.33 -11.52 8.40
N PRO A 155 -9.51 -12.76 7.92
CA PRO A 155 -10.83 -13.29 7.58
C PRO A 155 -11.84 -13.19 8.73
N ASP A 156 -13.09 -12.82 8.41
CA ASP A 156 -14.16 -12.78 9.41
C ASP A 156 -14.71 -14.18 9.73
N ASP A 157 -14.77 -15.05 8.71
CA ASP A 157 -15.19 -16.44 8.86
C ASP A 157 -14.22 -17.20 9.78
N PRO A 158 -14.68 -17.92 10.80
CA PRO A 158 -13.84 -18.62 11.76
C PRO A 158 -12.91 -19.68 11.12
N TRP A 159 -13.40 -20.43 10.13
CA TRP A 159 -12.63 -21.48 9.46
C TRP A 159 -11.56 -20.89 8.54
N ALA A 160 -11.95 -19.89 7.74
CA ALA A 160 -11.01 -19.14 6.92
C ALA A 160 -9.93 -18.46 7.78
N ARG A 161 -10.30 -17.92 8.95
CA ARG A 161 -9.38 -17.33 9.92
C ARG A 161 -8.42 -18.37 10.50
N ALA A 162 -8.92 -19.55 10.85
CA ALA A 162 -8.06 -20.64 11.35
C ALA A 162 -7.04 -21.06 10.28
N GLY A 163 -7.47 -21.26 9.04
CA GLY A 163 -6.60 -21.57 7.92
C GLY A 163 -5.58 -20.45 7.64
N TRP A 164 -6.02 -19.18 7.68
CA TRP A 164 -5.16 -18.02 7.52
C TRP A 164 -4.08 -17.94 8.61
N ARG A 165 -4.46 -18.22 9.88
CA ARG A 165 -3.52 -18.29 11.00
C ARG A 165 -2.51 -19.42 10.84
N ALA A 166 -2.94 -20.61 10.47
CA ALA A 166 -2.04 -21.74 10.21
C ALA A 166 -1.05 -21.38 9.07
N TYR A 167 -1.57 -20.80 7.98
CA TYR A 167 -0.74 -20.36 6.87
C TYR A 167 0.30 -19.31 7.28
N THR A 168 -0.11 -18.24 7.94
CA THR A 168 0.79 -17.12 8.29
C THR A 168 1.77 -17.46 9.40
N ARG A 169 1.45 -18.40 10.30
CA ARG A 169 2.30 -18.78 11.42
C ARG A 169 3.24 -19.95 11.13
N ALA A 170 2.89 -20.83 10.19
CA ALA A 170 3.69 -22.01 9.85
C ALA A 170 4.20 -21.96 8.40
N VAL A 171 3.30 -21.93 7.41
CA VAL A 171 3.70 -22.09 6.00
C VAL A 171 4.54 -20.89 5.52
N MET A 172 4.09 -19.69 5.77
CA MET A 172 4.78 -18.48 5.31
C MET A 172 6.20 -18.33 5.88
N PRO A 173 6.48 -18.55 7.17
CA PRO A 173 7.84 -18.55 7.69
C PRO A 173 8.71 -19.65 7.06
N LEU A 174 8.18 -20.87 6.90
CA LEU A 174 8.93 -22.00 6.34
C LEU A 174 9.31 -21.75 4.86
N VAL A 175 8.36 -21.28 4.06
CA VAL A 175 8.64 -20.88 2.66
C VAL A 175 9.63 -19.72 2.62
N GLY A 176 9.48 -18.75 3.54
CA GLY A 176 10.42 -17.64 3.69
C GLY A 176 11.84 -18.12 4.03
N LEU A 177 11.97 -19.12 4.88
CA LEU A 177 13.28 -19.70 5.25
C LEU A 177 14.02 -20.30 4.05
N ALA A 178 13.28 -20.93 3.11
CA ALA A 178 13.85 -21.45 1.88
C ALA A 178 14.40 -20.34 0.96
N ALA A 179 13.87 -19.11 1.06
CA ALA A 179 14.39 -17.97 0.32
C ALA A 179 15.56 -17.29 1.05
N SER A 180 15.35 -16.86 2.29
CA SER A 180 16.40 -16.25 3.12
C SER A 180 16.00 -16.10 4.60
N ARG A 181 17.01 -15.85 5.48
CA ARG A 181 16.74 -15.51 6.88
C ARG A 181 15.90 -14.23 7.03
N ALA A 182 16.02 -13.27 6.12
CA ALA A 182 15.22 -12.05 6.12
C ALA A 182 13.74 -12.36 5.82
N TRP A 183 13.47 -13.20 4.82
CA TRP A 183 12.13 -13.69 4.51
C TRP A 183 11.51 -14.52 5.63
N TYR A 184 12.28 -15.36 6.30
CA TYR A 184 11.82 -16.10 7.48
C TYR A 184 11.33 -15.13 8.59
N ARG A 185 12.12 -14.10 8.90
CA ARG A 185 11.76 -13.08 9.91
C ARG A 185 10.51 -12.31 9.49
N THR A 186 10.42 -11.95 8.20
CA THR A 186 9.24 -11.27 7.64
C THR A 186 8.00 -12.14 7.74
N GLY A 187 8.08 -13.43 7.40
CA GLY A 187 6.99 -14.38 7.51
C GLY A 187 6.48 -14.53 8.94
N ARG A 188 7.40 -14.65 9.91
CA ARG A 188 7.05 -14.72 11.34
C ARG A 188 6.39 -13.44 11.87
N PHE A 189 6.77 -12.30 11.35
CA PHE A 189 6.25 -10.99 11.77
C PHE A 189 4.87 -10.70 11.18
N LEU A 190 4.61 -11.10 9.93
CA LEU A 190 3.47 -10.60 9.16
C LEU A 190 2.12 -10.95 9.80
N GLY A 191 1.86 -12.22 10.07
CA GLY A 191 0.58 -12.67 10.62
C GLY A 191 0.20 -11.96 11.93
N PRO A 192 1.03 -12.03 12.98
CA PRO A 192 0.77 -11.33 14.24
C PRO A 192 0.60 -9.82 14.07
N SER A 193 1.37 -9.18 13.19
CA SER A 193 1.30 -7.75 12.95
C SER A 193 -0.01 -7.34 12.28
N VAL A 194 -0.54 -8.17 11.35
CA VAL A 194 -1.85 -7.94 10.73
C VAL A 194 -2.97 -8.12 11.75
N GLU A 195 -2.94 -9.18 12.57
CA GLU A 195 -3.93 -9.41 13.62
C GLU A 195 -3.97 -8.24 14.62
N ASP A 196 -2.80 -7.76 15.06
CA ASP A 196 -2.71 -6.64 16.00
C ASP A 196 -3.26 -5.35 15.40
N PHE A 197 -2.92 -5.06 14.15
CA PHE A 197 -3.42 -3.87 13.45
C PHE A 197 -4.94 -3.91 13.27
N VAL A 198 -5.50 -5.03 12.78
CA VAL A 198 -6.94 -5.16 12.56
C VAL A 198 -7.73 -5.13 13.87
N ARG A 199 -7.15 -5.64 14.96
CA ARG A 199 -7.75 -5.55 16.30
C ARG A 199 -7.83 -4.10 16.79
N ARG A 200 -6.75 -3.31 16.63
CA ARG A 200 -6.70 -1.90 17.05
C ARG A 200 -7.54 -1.00 16.14
N TYR A 201 -7.51 -1.30 14.85
CA TYR A 201 -8.17 -0.53 13.81
C TYR A 201 -9.06 -1.43 12.94
N PRO A 202 -10.21 -1.90 13.46
CA PRO A 202 -11.19 -2.67 12.67
C PRO A 202 -11.63 -1.87 11.44
N LEU A 203 -12.08 -2.57 10.40
CA LEU A 203 -12.44 -1.93 9.12
C LEU A 203 -13.40 -0.73 9.25
N PRO A 204 -14.44 -0.76 10.11
CA PRO A 204 -15.28 0.42 10.33
C PRO A 204 -14.51 1.62 10.92
N VAL A 205 -13.51 1.37 11.77
CA VAL A 205 -12.63 2.44 12.30
C VAL A 205 -11.76 3.02 11.19
N GLN A 206 -11.17 2.17 10.34
CA GLN A 206 -10.40 2.64 9.19
C GLN A 206 -11.25 3.48 8.24
N VAL A 207 -12.50 3.07 7.97
CA VAL A 207 -13.45 3.84 7.14
C VAL A 207 -13.71 5.23 7.77
N ARG A 208 -13.91 5.30 9.09
CA ARG A 208 -14.08 6.59 9.79
C ARG A 208 -12.86 7.50 9.67
N MET A 209 -11.64 6.96 9.84
CA MET A 209 -10.40 7.74 9.65
C MET A 209 -10.35 8.40 8.26
N TRP A 210 -10.77 7.67 7.21
CA TRP A 210 -10.83 8.22 5.86
C TRP A 210 -11.87 9.34 5.75
N GLN A 211 -13.04 9.14 6.36
CA GLN A 211 -14.13 10.15 6.36
C GLN A 211 -13.72 11.42 7.11
N GLU A 212 -13.06 11.28 8.26
CA GLU A 212 -12.52 12.38 9.07
C GLU A 212 -11.42 13.15 8.31
N ALA A 213 -10.63 12.47 7.50
CA ALA A 213 -9.65 13.08 6.59
C ALA A 213 -10.27 13.73 5.34
N GLY A 214 -11.61 13.83 5.26
CA GLY A 214 -12.31 14.44 4.13
C GLY A 214 -12.51 13.55 2.92
N VAL A 215 -12.29 12.24 3.04
CA VAL A 215 -12.53 11.28 1.97
C VAL A 215 -13.97 10.75 2.07
N ARG A 216 -14.76 10.93 1.03
CA ARG A 216 -16.17 10.54 0.96
C ARG A 216 -16.38 9.31 0.08
N ARG A 217 -17.58 8.71 0.12
CA ARG A 217 -17.96 7.55 -0.69
C ARG A 217 -16.98 6.39 -0.54
N VAL A 218 -16.47 6.17 0.68
CA VAL A 218 -15.51 5.10 0.97
C VAL A 218 -16.16 3.75 0.70
N ARG A 219 -15.55 2.98 -0.19
CA ARG A 219 -15.97 1.63 -0.57
C ARG A 219 -14.87 0.65 -0.19
N THR A 220 -15.26 -0.52 0.27
CA THR A 220 -14.34 -1.60 0.62
C THR A 220 -14.68 -2.86 -0.17
N ARG A 221 -13.66 -3.59 -0.61
CA ARG A 221 -13.81 -4.91 -1.22
C ARG A 221 -12.78 -5.87 -0.63
N ARG A 222 -13.26 -6.99 -0.12
CA ARG A 222 -12.43 -8.06 0.43
C ARG A 222 -12.06 -9.07 -0.66
N PHE A 223 -10.87 -9.64 -0.51
CA PHE A 223 -10.31 -10.65 -1.41
C PHE A 223 -9.82 -11.85 -0.59
N SER A 224 -9.71 -13.00 -1.26
CA SER A 224 -9.16 -14.23 -0.68
C SER A 224 -9.77 -14.53 0.69
N MET A 225 -11.09 -14.69 0.72
CA MET A 225 -11.88 -14.94 1.93
C MET A 225 -11.71 -13.89 3.04
N GLY A 226 -11.28 -12.69 2.69
CA GLY A 226 -11.05 -11.60 3.65
C GLY A 226 -9.60 -11.41 4.09
N ALA A 227 -8.63 -12.13 3.50
CA ALA A 227 -7.20 -11.98 3.82
C ALA A 227 -6.59 -10.66 3.29
N ALA A 228 -7.24 -10.01 2.34
CA ALA A 228 -6.87 -8.69 1.85
C ALA A 228 -8.11 -7.83 1.64
N VAL A 229 -7.94 -6.51 1.75
CA VAL A 229 -8.99 -5.51 1.52
C VAL A 229 -8.46 -4.40 0.64
N VAL A 230 -9.25 -4.03 -0.37
CA VAL A 230 -9.06 -2.78 -1.11
C VAL A 230 -10.10 -1.79 -0.63
N MET A 231 -9.63 -0.61 -0.24
CA MET A 231 -10.46 0.55 0.10
C MET A 231 -10.28 1.62 -0.97
N SER A 232 -11.34 2.34 -1.31
CA SER A 232 -11.26 3.51 -2.19
C SER A 232 -12.31 4.54 -1.84
N GLY A 233 -11.98 5.81 -2.01
CA GLY A 233 -12.88 6.93 -1.77
C GLY A 233 -12.42 8.17 -2.53
N VAL A 234 -13.22 9.22 -2.50
CA VAL A 234 -12.99 10.47 -3.23
C VAL A 234 -12.80 11.61 -2.22
N LYS A 235 -11.74 12.41 -2.39
CA LYS A 235 -11.58 13.63 -1.56
C LYS A 235 -12.74 14.57 -1.80
N ARG A 236 -13.31 15.09 -0.71
CA ARG A 236 -14.41 16.08 -0.74
C ARG A 236 -14.03 17.26 -1.60
N SER A 237 -14.97 17.71 -2.44
CA SER A 237 -14.88 18.97 -3.17
C SER A 237 -15.52 20.08 -2.34
N ALA A 238 -14.90 21.23 -2.26
CA ALA A 238 -15.47 22.39 -1.57
C ALA A 238 -16.80 22.87 -2.21
N LEU A 239 -17.13 22.43 -3.42
CA LEU A 239 -18.27 22.88 -4.21
C LEU A 239 -19.54 22.02 -4.07
N THR A 240 -19.57 20.97 -3.23
CA THR A 240 -20.70 20.01 -3.19
C THR A 240 -21.48 19.97 -1.88
N ASP A 241 -21.32 20.96 -0.99
CA ASP A 241 -22.12 21.08 0.24
C ASP A 241 -22.79 22.47 0.33
N GLY A 242 -23.60 22.79 -0.66
CA GLY A 242 -24.60 23.85 -0.64
C GLY A 242 -25.99 23.22 -0.74
#